data_d200e2a6e258a22a0b1d4ad849dfd184
#
_entry.id   d200e2a6e258a22a0b1d4ad849dfd184
#
_cell.length_a   1.000
_cell.length_b   1.000
_cell.length_c   1.000
_cell.angle_alpha   90.00
_cell.angle_beta   90.00
_cell.angle_gamma   90.00
#
_symmetry.space_group_name_H-M   'P 1'
#
loop_
_entity.id
_entity.type
_entity.pdbx_description
1 polymer ?
#
loop_
_entity_poly.entity_id
_entity_poly.type
_entity_poly.pdbx_seq_one_letter_code
_entity_poly.pdbx_strand_id
1 'polypeptide(L)'
;MKQITREQWGAKPPKNSYSTNIDIKGLAVHYSAMVAPKNEVEEIQQLKNIQKFHQVDRGWNDIAYSFLVGDSGNLYVGRGFGNRPASQGTNNGNKQYYSVCWLGGENDTPSNKALKTIKELWKEIGGELKPHSEFKATNCPDDFLRDWIIEVQKPVDNKQKDHVVLADSIKKDLDEIKDEIKHLQSEIKALRQTWILKGFKAE
;
A
#
# COMPACT_ATOMS: atom_id res chain seq x y z
N MET A 1 -3.60 -3.63 -6.74
CA MET A 1 -3.55 -3.62 -5.24
C MET A 1 -3.96 -4.99 -4.71
N LYS A 2 -3.11 -5.67 -3.90
CA LYS A 2 -3.44 -6.94 -3.24
C LYS A 2 -4.08 -6.64 -1.89
N GLN A 3 -5.34 -7.03 -1.72
CA GLN A 3 -6.06 -6.82 -0.46
C GLN A 3 -6.00 -8.07 0.41
N ILE A 4 -5.66 -7.90 1.68
CA ILE A 4 -5.61 -8.94 2.71
C ILE A 4 -6.77 -8.72 3.68
N THR A 5 -7.66 -9.70 3.77
CA THR A 5 -8.86 -9.62 4.61
C THR A 5 -8.50 -9.70 6.10
N ARG A 6 -9.44 -9.31 6.95
CA ARG A 6 -9.32 -9.44 8.42
C ARG A 6 -8.99 -10.86 8.86
N GLU A 7 -9.62 -11.82 8.23
CA GLU A 7 -9.45 -13.26 8.47
C GLU A 7 -8.03 -13.72 8.10
N GLN A 8 -7.53 -13.28 6.92
CA GLN A 8 -6.21 -13.63 6.41
C GLN A 8 -5.06 -13.09 7.29
N TRP A 9 -5.19 -11.89 7.86
CA TRP A 9 -4.19 -11.39 8.80
C TRP A 9 -4.45 -11.75 10.26
N GLY A 10 -5.53 -12.49 10.56
CA GLY A 10 -5.85 -13.00 11.89
C GLY A 10 -6.36 -11.93 12.84
N ALA A 11 -7.16 -10.98 12.35
CA ALA A 11 -7.81 -9.97 13.17
C ALA A 11 -8.76 -10.60 14.20
N LYS A 12 -8.77 -10.05 15.39
CA LYS A 12 -9.82 -10.32 16.37
C LYS A 12 -11.15 -9.65 15.94
N PRO A 13 -12.31 -10.18 16.31
CA PRO A 13 -13.57 -9.51 16.06
C PRO A 13 -13.64 -8.17 16.81
N PRO A 14 -14.42 -7.20 16.32
CA PRO A 14 -14.72 -6.00 17.09
C PRO A 14 -15.52 -6.34 18.34
N LYS A 15 -15.40 -5.55 19.39
CA LYS A 15 -16.16 -5.75 20.65
C LYS A 15 -17.67 -5.54 20.46
N ASN A 16 -18.04 -4.62 19.57
CA ASN A 16 -19.41 -4.28 19.22
C ASN A 16 -19.51 -4.00 17.72
N SER A 17 -20.72 -3.95 17.17
CA SER A 17 -20.97 -3.52 15.80
C SER A 17 -20.36 -2.15 15.50
N TYR A 18 -19.90 -1.95 14.29
CA TYR A 18 -19.43 -0.64 13.85
C TYR A 18 -20.61 0.30 13.59
N SER A 19 -20.37 1.60 13.81
CA SER A 19 -21.26 2.61 13.29
C SER A 19 -21.12 2.70 11.76
N THR A 20 -22.23 2.72 11.07
CA THR A 20 -22.34 2.94 9.61
C THR A 20 -22.76 4.37 9.26
N ASN A 21 -22.83 5.26 10.25
CA ASN A 21 -23.16 6.67 10.02
C ASN A 21 -21.93 7.41 9.45
N ILE A 22 -21.79 7.36 8.12
CA ILE A 22 -20.72 7.97 7.34
C ILE A 22 -21.31 8.78 6.18
N ASP A 23 -20.58 9.82 5.80
CA ASP A 23 -20.83 10.69 4.64
C ASP A 23 -19.46 10.99 4.02
N ILE A 24 -18.93 10.02 3.26
CA ILE A 24 -17.52 9.99 2.87
C ILE A 24 -17.21 11.02 1.81
N LYS A 25 -16.23 11.88 2.10
CA LYS A 25 -15.69 12.92 1.22
C LYS A 25 -14.26 12.64 0.74
N GLY A 26 -13.62 11.59 1.27
CA GLY A 26 -12.26 11.25 0.88
C GLY A 26 -11.55 10.29 1.81
N LEU A 27 -10.22 10.32 1.74
CA LEU A 27 -9.30 9.46 2.46
C LEU A 27 -8.34 10.28 3.34
N ALA A 28 -8.24 9.92 4.61
CA ALA A 28 -7.25 10.45 5.55
C ALA A 28 -6.04 9.52 5.63
N VAL A 29 -4.83 10.07 5.47
CA VAL A 29 -3.57 9.33 5.54
C VAL A 29 -2.96 9.47 6.94
N HIS A 30 -2.52 8.35 7.48
CA HIS A 30 -1.85 8.22 8.77
C HIS A 30 -0.56 7.41 8.62
N TYR A 31 0.28 7.48 9.63
CA TYR A 31 1.37 6.54 9.86
C TYR A 31 1.22 5.89 11.24
N SER A 32 1.84 4.72 11.45
CA SER A 32 1.68 3.99 12.71
C SER A 32 2.55 4.52 13.85
N ALA A 33 3.51 5.40 13.56
CA ALA A 33 4.54 5.89 14.47
C ALA A 33 5.39 4.75 15.09
N MET A 34 5.52 3.63 14.39
CA MET A 34 6.33 2.47 14.76
C MET A 34 7.39 2.24 13.66
N VAL A 35 8.47 1.55 13.98
CA VAL A 35 9.47 1.14 12.97
C VAL A 35 8.81 0.34 11.86
N ALA A 36 9.18 0.63 10.61
CA ALA A 36 8.59 -0.05 9.46
C ALA A 36 8.95 -1.54 9.46
N PRO A 37 7.96 -2.44 9.24
CA PRO A 37 8.19 -3.88 9.13
C PRO A 37 9.02 -4.20 7.88
N LYS A 38 9.87 -5.22 7.97
CA LYS A 38 10.78 -5.63 6.89
C LYS A 38 10.13 -6.58 5.87
N ASN A 39 9.01 -7.20 6.23
CA ASN A 39 8.34 -8.22 5.43
C ASN A 39 6.88 -8.39 5.84
N GLU A 40 6.09 -9.14 5.05
CA GLU A 40 4.66 -9.38 5.29
C GLU A 40 4.35 -10.02 6.66
N VAL A 41 5.24 -10.85 7.19
CA VAL A 41 5.04 -11.51 8.50
C VAL A 41 5.11 -10.47 9.61
N GLU A 42 6.08 -9.57 9.53
CA GLU A 42 6.23 -8.45 10.48
C GLU A 42 5.10 -7.42 10.33
N GLU A 43 4.63 -7.17 9.09
CA GLU A 43 3.45 -6.33 8.84
C GLU A 43 2.23 -6.89 9.57
N ILE A 44 1.93 -8.17 9.42
CA ILE A 44 0.82 -8.85 10.08
C ILE A 44 0.99 -8.80 11.62
N GLN A 45 2.20 -8.99 12.10
CA GLN A 45 2.46 -8.90 13.56
C GLN A 45 2.21 -7.47 14.06
N GLN A 46 2.63 -6.45 13.32
CA GLN A 46 2.38 -5.06 13.69
C GLN A 46 0.89 -4.72 13.68
N LEU A 47 0.12 -5.20 12.70
CA LEU A 47 -1.34 -5.08 12.67
C LEU A 47 -1.99 -5.63 13.94
N LYS A 48 -1.60 -6.84 14.36
CA LYS A 48 -2.10 -7.47 15.59
C LYS A 48 -1.73 -6.67 16.85
N ASN A 49 -0.53 -6.10 16.87
CA ASN A 49 -0.08 -5.26 17.98
C ASN A 49 -0.89 -3.96 18.04
N ILE A 50 -1.12 -3.29 16.90
CA ILE A 50 -1.96 -2.09 16.82
C ILE A 50 -3.40 -2.41 17.23
N GLN A 51 -3.98 -3.51 16.76
CA GLN A 51 -5.32 -3.91 17.16
C GLN A 51 -5.41 -4.20 18.66
N LYS A 52 -4.44 -4.93 19.20
CA LYS A 52 -4.35 -5.20 20.65
C LYS A 52 -4.28 -3.91 21.45
N PHE A 53 -3.39 -2.99 21.07
CA PHE A 53 -3.26 -1.70 21.73
C PHE A 53 -4.58 -0.92 21.71
N HIS A 54 -5.28 -0.88 20.57
CA HIS A 54 -6.56 -0.20 20.48
C HIS A 54 -7.66 -0.88 21.30
N GLN A 55 -7.77 -2.20 21.21
CA GLN A 55 -8.85 -2.93 21.91
C GLN A 55 -8.59 -3.11 23.41
N VAL A 56 -7.35 -3.41 23.79
CA VAL A 56 -7.02 -3.77 25.19
C VAL A 56 -6.60 -2.53 25.97
N ASP A 57 -5.53 -1.86 25.50
CA ASP A 57 -4.90 -0.79 26.29
C ASP A 57 -5.72 0.52 26.23
N ARG A 58 -6.35 0.81 25.08
CA ARG A 58 -7.23 1.97 24.90
C ARG A 58 -8.71 1.69 25.17
N GLY A 59 -9.10 0.43 25.31
CA GLY A 59 -10.49 0.03 25.52
C GLY A 59 -11.42 0.26 24.33
N TRP A 60 -10.88 0.57 23.15
CA TRP A 60 -11.67 0.89 21.96
C TRP A 60 -12.35 -0.35 21.38
N ASN A 61 -13.35 -0.12 20.51
CA ASN A 61 -14.12 -1.18 19.87
C ASN A 61 -13.26 -2.12 19.03
N ASP A 62 -12.33 -1.55 18.26
CA ASP A 62 -11.43 -2.27 17.37
C ASP A 62 -10.27 -1.37 16.93
N ILE A 63 -9.43 -1.90 16.01
CA ILE A 63 -8.46 -1.10 15.28
C ILE A 63 -9.14 0.17 14.73
N ALA A 64 -8.48 1.31 14.84
CA ALA A 64 -9.10 2.60 14.54
C ALA A 64 -9.24 2.86 13.04
N TYR A 65 -8.37 2.28 12.24
CA TYR A 65 -8.22 2.56 10.82
C TYR A 65 -9.19 1.76 9.95
N SER A 66 -9.63 2.36 8.82
CA SER A 66 -10.38 1.62 7.80
C SER A 66 -9.48 0.61 7.09
N PHE A 67 -8.28 1.04 6.74
CA PHE A 67 -7.27 0.24 6.04
C PHE A 67 -5.87 0.51 6.61
N LEU A 68 -4.95 -0.44 6.38
CA LEU A 68 -3.54 -0.26 6.69
C LEU A 68 -2.73 -0.74 5.47
N VAL A 69 -1.52 -0.23 5.30
CA VAL A 69 -0.64 -0.58 4.19
C VAL A 69 0.78 -0.75 4.68
N GLY A 70 1.43 -1.84 4.27
CA GLY A 70 2.84 -2.07 4.52
C GLY A 70 3.70 -1.83 3.28
N ASP A 71 5.01 -1.88 3.43
CA ASP A 71 5.98 -1.67 2.35
C ASP A 71 6.00 -2.81 1.33
N SER A 72 5.38 -3.95 1.62
CA SER A 72 5.07 -4.98 0.63
C SER A 72 4.11 -4.49 -0.46
N GLY A 73 3.34 -3.42 -0.18
CA GLY A 73 2.26 -2.92 -1.01
C GLY A 73 0.92 -3.63 -0.77
N ASN A 74 0.83 -4.51 0.21
CA ASN A 74 -0.43 -5.13 0.58
C ASN A 74 -1.35 -4.12 1.30
N LEU A 75 -2.63 -4.15 0.95
CA LEU A 75 -3.69 -3.41 1.64
C LEU A 75 -4.39 -4.33 2.65
N TYR A 76 -4.26 -4.03 3.91
CA TYR A 76 -4.89 -4.78 5.00
C TYR A 76 -6.20 -4.15 5.40
N VAL A 77 -7.27 -4.95 5.46
CA VAL A 77 -8.58 -4.47 5.89
C VAL A 77 -8.59 -4.32 7.41
N GLY A 78 -8.79 -3.09 7.88
CA GLY A 78 -9.06 -2.76 9.27
C GLY A 78 -10.58 -2.82 9.55
N ARG A 79 -11.24 -1.66 9.63
CA ARG A 79 -12.72 -1.61 9.70
C ARG A 79 -13.38 -1.80 8.35
N GLY A 80 -12.65 -1.60 7.25
CA GLY A 80 -13.15 -1.74 5.88
C GLY A 80 -14.11 -0.64 5.43
N PHE A 81 -14.66 -0.81 4.25
CA PHE A 81 -15.69 0.05 3.69
C PHE A 81 -17.03 -0.08 4.44
N GLY A 82 -17.87 0.96 4.36
CA GLY A 82 -19.18 1.00 5.00
C GLY A 82 -19.13 1.24 6.53
N ASN A 83 -17.97 1.12 7.15
CA ASN A 83 -17.79 1.26 8.58
C ASN A 83 -17.03 2.55 8.93
N ARG A 84 -17.53 3.24 9.95
CA ARG A 84 -16.93 4.47 10.44
C ARG A 84 -15.58 4.19 11.13
N PRO A 85 -14.47 4.81 10.68
CA PRO A 85 -13.18 4.74 11.38
C PRO A 85 -13.22 5.52 12.71
N ALA A 86 -12.12 5.43 13.47
CA ALA A 86 -11.97 6.15 14.75
C ALA A 86 -10.58 6.79 14.90
N SER A 87 -9.92 7.10 13.78
CA SER A 87 -8.51 7.52 13.76
C SER A 87 -8.30 9.01 13.57
N GLN A 88 -9.27 9.78 13.07
CA GLN A 88 -9.09 11.21 12.78
C GLN A 88 -9.14 12.12 14.02
N GLY A 89 -9.45 11.58 15.20
CA GLY A 89 -9.49 12.32 16.45
C GLY A 89 -10.66 13.32 16.60
N THR A 90 -11.49 13.47 15.57
CA THR A 90 -12.70 14.31 15.59
C THR A 90 -13.91 13.52 15.09
N ASN A 91 -15.09 13.91 15.59
CA ASN A 91 -16.35 13.26 15.19
C ASN A 91 -16.64 13.45 13.71
N ASN A 92 -16.43 14.66 13.18
CA ASN A 92 -16.63 15.00 11.78
C ASN A 92 -15.60 14.28 10.87
N GLY A 93 -14.31 14.30 11.20
CA GLY A 93 -13.30 13.61 10.43
C GLY A 93 -13.58 12.11 10.31
N ASN A 94 -13.95 11.46 11.43
CA ASN A 94 -14.31 10.05 11.42
C ASN A 94 -15.61 9.73 10.65
N LYS A 95 -16.50 10.71 10.47
CA LYS A 95 -17.73 10.54 9.69
C LYS A 95 -17.50 10.74 8.21
N GLN A 96 -16.56 11.62 7.84
CA GLN A 96 -16.40 12.10 6.48
C GLN A 96 -15.21 11.48 5.73
N TYR A 97 -14.29 10.81 6.41
CA TYR A 97 -13.10 10.26 5.75
C TYR A 97 -12.86 8.82 6.18
N TYR A 98 -12.67 7.94 5.21
CA TYR A 98 -11.97 6.70 5.48
C TYR A 98 -10.53 7.00 5.90
N SER A 99 -9.86 6.05 6.51
CA SER A 99 -8.47 6.20 6.91
C SER A 99 -7.61 5.08 6.37
N VAL A 100 -6.41 5.43 5.90
CA VAL A 100 -5.34 4.49 5.63
C VAL A 100 -4.15 4.80 6.52
N CYS A 101 -3.59 3.79 7.18
CA CYS A 101 -2.41 3.92 8.02
C CYS A 101 -1.24 3.18 7.38
N TRP A 102 -0.19 3.90 7.00
CA TRP A 102 1.06 3.26 6.63
C TRP A 102 1.76 2.70 7.87
N LEU A 103 2.29 1.47 7.74
CA LEU A 103 3.01 0.77 8.80
C LEU A 103 4.47 1.22 8.85
N GLY A 104 4.73 2.41 9.35
CA GLY A 104 6.06 2.99 9.49
C GLY A 104 6.07 4.15 10.48
N GLY A 105 7.25 4.71 10.72
CA GLY A 105 7.50 5.78 11.67
C GLY A 105 8.11 7.03 11.04
N GLU A 106 8.40 8.01 11.87
CA GLU A 106 8.88 9.34 11.48
C GLU A 106 10.25 9.32 10.76
N ASN A 107 11.06 8.26 11.01
CA ASN A 107 12.38 8.11 10.37
C ASN A 107 12.40 7.10 9.22
N ASP A 108 11.25 6.58 8.86
CA ASP A 108 11.09 5.62 7.78
C ASP A 108 10.54 6.32 6.52
N THR A 109 10.77 5.73 5.36
CA THR A 109 10.22 6.24 4.10
C THR A 109 9.34 5.15 3.47
N PRO A 110 8.07 5.44 3.16
CA PRO A 110 7.19 4.48 2.51
C PRO A 110 7.76 4.00 1.18
N SER A 111 7.69 2.71 0.92
CA SER A 111 8.06 2.15 -0.38
C SER A 111 7.16 2.69 -1.50
N ASN A 112 7.67 2.69 -2.74
CA ASN A 112 6.85 3.02 -3.91
C ASN A 112 5.62 2.11 -4.04
N LYS A 113 5.69 0.86 -3.55
CA LYS A 113 4.54 -0.06 -3.54
C LYS A 113 3.47 0.40 -2.55
N ALA A 114 3.87 0.82 -1.35
CA ALA A 114 2.95 1.37 -0.35
C ALA A 114 2.26 2.64 -0.86
N LEU A 115 3.04 3.60 -1.39
CA LEU A 115 2.51 4.84 -1.97
C LEU A 115 1.55 4.58 -3.14
N LYS A 116 1.89 3.63 -4.02
CA LYS A 116 1.01 3.21 -5.11
C LYS A 116 -0.31 2.64 -4.57
N THR A 117 -0.26 1.80 -3.56
CA THR A 117 -1.47 1.21 -2.93
C THR A 117 -2.34 2.28 -2.28
N ILE A 118 -1.77 3.26 -1.57
CA ILE A 118 -2.52 4.39 -1.01
C ILE A 118 -3.19 5.21 -2.13
N LYS A 119 -2.47 5.48 -3.23
CA LYS A 119 -3.01 6.21 -4.38
C LYS A 119 -4.14 5.45 -5.07
N GLU A 120 -4.03 4.13 -5.23
CA GLU A 120 -5.08 3.28 -5.81
C GLU A 120 -6.33 3.27 -4.92
N LEU A 121 -6.17 3.12 -3.60
CA LEU A 121 -7.26 3.20 -2.64
C LEU A 121 -7.97 4.56 -2.67
N TRP A 122 -7.19 5.66 -2.70
CA TRP A 122 -7.76 7.01 -2.84
C TRP A 122 -8.58 7.17 -4.12
N LYS A 123 -8.07 6.67 -5.26
CA LYS A 123 -8.82 6.71 -6.53
C LYS A 123 -10.12 5.90 -6.48
N GLU A 124 -10.14 4.78 -5.76
CA GLU A 124 -11.33 3.95 -5.57
C GLU A 124 -12.38 4.66 -4.71
N ILE A 125 -11.95 5.34 -3.64
CA ILE A 125 -12.84 6.12 -2.74
C ILE A 125 -13.32 7.39 -3.44
N GLY A 126 -12.44 8.05 -4.18
CA GLY A 126 -12.67 9.38 -4.73
C GLY A 126 -12.55 10.50 -3.68
N GLY A 127 -12.82 11.74 -4.13
CA GLY A 127 -12.83 12.91 -3.27
C GLY A 127 -11.44 13.37 -2.81
N GLU A 128 -11.36 13.93 -1.62
CA GLU A 128 -10.16 14.58 -1.08
C GLU A 128 -9.17 13.57 -0.49
N LEU A 129 -7.88 13.84 -0.63
CA LEU A 129 -6.82 13.13 0.10
C LEU A 129 -6.20 14.09 1.11
N LYS A 130 -6.27 13.76 2.40
CA LYS A 130 -5.84 14.66 3.47
C LYS A 130 -4.90 13.97 4.46
N PRO A 131 -3.91 14.69 5.01
CA PRO A 131 -3.15 14.19 6.15
C PRO A 131 -4.00 14.27 7.43
N HIS A 132 -3.73 13.37 8.40
CA HIS A 132 -4.39 13.41 9.72
C HIS A 132 -4.29 14.77 10.42
N SER A 133 -3.19 15.48 10.22
CA SER A 133 -2.97 16.81 10.80
C SER A 133 -4.01 17.86 10.42
N GLU A 134 -4.79 17.66 9.36
CA GLU A 134 -5.91 18.57 9.03
C GLU A 134 -7.16 18.36 9.90
N PHE A 135 -7.27 17.26 10.61
CA PHE A 135 -8.42 16.96 11.47
C PHE A 135 -8.13 17.27 12.93
N LYS A 136 -6.87 17.21 13.34
CA LYS A 136 -6.41 17.42 14.71
C LYS A 136 -4.95 17.84 14.74
N ALA A 137 -4.55 18.69 15.66
CA ALA A 137 -3.15 19.02 15.88
C ALA A 137 -2.34 17.77 16.23
N THR A 138 -1.45 17.35 15.34
CA THR A 138 -0.63 16.14 15.43
C THR A 138 0.49 16.17 14.41
N ASN A 139 1.59 15.44 14.64
CA ASN A 139 2.65 15.22 13.65
C ASN A 139 2.30 14.10 12.65
N CYS A 140 1.17 13.42 12.82
CA CYS A 140 0.72 12.34 11.92
C CYS A 140 -0.02 12.89 10.68
N PRO A 141 0.31 12.41 9.48
CA PRO A 141 1.51 11.67 9.14
C PRO A 141 2.73 12.58 9.17
N ASP A 142 3.93 12.02 8.99
CA ASP A 142 5.20 12.77 8.93
C ASP A 142 5.26 13.73 7.72
N ASP A 143 6.34 14.52 7.66
CA ASP A 143 6.52 15.51 6.60
C ASP A 143 6.59 14.86 5.21
N PHE A 144 7.26 13.71 5.07
CA PHE A 144 7.34 13.01 3.79
C PHE A 144 5.95 12.69 3.22
N LEU A 145 5.08 12.09 4.04
CA LEU A 145 3.72 11.75 3.60
C LEU A 145 2.87 13.00 3.36
N ARG A 146 3.06 14.08 4.13
CA ARG A 146 2.37 15.37 3.88
C ARG A 146 2.75 15.96 2.53
N ASP A 147 4.05 16.00 2.22
CA ASP A 147 4.56 16.49 0.93
C ASP A 147 4.08 15.62 -0.24
N TRP A 148 4.13 14.29 -0.06
CA TRP A 148 3.62 13.36 -1.05
C TRP A 148 2.12 13.55 -1.31
N ILE A 149 1.29 13.78 -0.28
CA ILE A 149 -0.15 14.05 -0.43
C ILE A 149 -0.37 15.30 -1.30
N ILE A 150 0.41 16.35 -1.10
CA ILE A 150 0.32 17.57 -1.90
C ILE A 150 0.73 17.27 -3.36
N GLU A 151 1.83 16.56 -3.55
CA GLU A 151 2.38 16.28 -4.87
C GLU A 151 1.46 15.38 -5.70
N VAL A 152 0.91 14.32 -5.09
CA VAL A 152 0.10 13.33 -5.81
C VAL A 152 -1.24 13.87 -6.30
N GLN A 153 -1.71 14.98 -5.74
CA GLN A 153 -2.94 15.67 -6.12
C GLN A 153 -2.74 16.71 -7.23
N LYS A 154 -1.50 17.06 -7.56
CA LYS A 154 -1.24 17.98 -8.66
C LYS A 154 -1.73 17.39 -9.98
N PRO A 155 -2.31 18.21 -10.86
CA PRO A 155 -2.63 17.77 -12.22
C PRO A 155 -1.39 17.22 -12.90
N VAL A 156 -1.50 16.06 -13.54
CA VAL A 156 -0.39 15.52 -14.34
C VAL A 156 -0.21 16.42 -15.55
N ASP A 157 0.93 17.10 -15.64
CA ASP A 157 1.29 17.87 -16.83
C ASP A 157 1.29 16.96 -18.08
N ASN A 158 0.79 17.45 -19.21
CA ASN A 158 0.73 16.67 -20.45
C ASN A 158 2.12 16.18 -20.90
N LYS A 159 3.19 16.94 -20.65
CA LYS A 159 4.57 16.49 -20.87
C LYS A 159 4.94 15.27 -20.04
N GLN A 160 4.44 15.19 -18.80
CA GLN A 160 4.69 14.05 -17.91
C GLN A 160 3.90 12.81 -18.34
N LYS A 161 2.72 12.98 -18.97
CA LYS A 161 1.96 11.87 -19.58
C LYS A 161 2.74 11.23 -20.74
N ASP A 162 3.35 12.05 -21.61
CA ASP A 162 4.14 11.55 -22.74
C ASP A 162 5.35 10.77 -22.26
N HIS A 163 6.02 11.21 -21.18
CA HIS A 163 7.12 10.47 -20.57
C HIS A 163 6.68 9.15 -19.92
N VAL A 164 5.51 9.10 -19.31
CA VAL A 164 4.96 7.85 -18.72
C VAL A 164 4.62 6.85 -19.82
N VAL A 165 3.94 7.30 -20.89
CA VAL A 165 3.61 6.45 -22.04
C VAL A 165 4.89 5.89 -22.70
N LEU A 166 5.91 6.74 -22.86
CA LEU A 166 7.19 6.32 -23.41
C LEU A 166 7.89 5.29 -22.49
N ALA A 167 7.88 5.53 -21.19
CA ALA A 167 8.48 4.61 -20.22
C ALA A 167 7.78 3.24 -20.20
N ASP A 168 6.46 3.21 -20.31
CA ASP A 168 5.68 1.98 -20.39
C ASP A 168 5.94 1.23 -21.70
N SER A 169 6.09 1.95 -22.84
CA SER A 169 6.49 1.36 -24.12
C SER A 169 7.87 0.74 -24.04
N ILE A 170 8.87 1.48 -23.54
CA ILE A 170 10.25 0.99 -23.36
C ILE A 170 10.27 -0.25 -22.46
N LYS A 171 9.49 -0.29 -21.40
CA LYS A 171 9.40 -1.45 -20.50
C LYS A 171 8.86 -2.67 -21.22
N LYS A 172 7.84 -2.52 -22.05
CA LYS A 172 7.28 -3.59 -22.87
C LYS A 172 8.33 -4.15 -23.83
N ASP A 173 9.04 -3.28 -24.56
CA ASP A 173 10.08 -3.67 -25.49
C ASP A 173 11.22 -4.42 -24.78
N LEU A 174 11.61 -3.97 -23.57
CA LEU A 174 12.60 -4.65 -22.74
C LEU A 174 12.16 -6.05 -22.30
N ASP A 175 10.89 -6.25 -22.00
CA ASP A 175 10.36 -7.55 -21.58
C ASP A 175 10.29 -8.50 -22.79
N GLU A 176 9.93 -8.01 -23.99
CA GLU A 176 9.98 -8.77 -25.24
C GLU A 176 11.43 -9.22 -25.58
N ILE A 177 12.41 -8.30 -25.47
CA ILE A 177 13.83 -8.61 -25.68
C ILE A 177 14.35 -9.67 -24.69
N LYS A 178 13.94 -9.59 -23.41
CA LYS A 178 14.33 -10.61 -22.41
C LYS A 178 13.80 -12.01 -22.77
N ASP A 179 12.59 -12.09 -23.30
CA ASP A 179 11.99 -13.36 -23.68
C ASP A 179 12.66 -13.92 -24.94
N GLU A 180 13.03 -13.08 -25.92
CA GLU A 180 13.85 -13.48 -27.07
C GLU A 180 15.22 -13.99 -26.63
N ILE A 181 15.90 -13.32 -25.70
CA ILE A 181 17.19 -13.78 -25.14
C ILE A 181 17.06 -15.15 -24.51
N LYS A 182 16.00 -15.42 -23.73
CA LYS A 182 15.75 -16.73 -23.14
C LYS A 182 15.55 -17.80 -24.21
N HIS A 183 14.80 -17.47 -25.26
CA HIS A 183 14.58 -18.37 -26.38
C HIS A 183 15.90 -18.74 -27.08
N LEU A 184 16.72 -17.76 -27.46
CA LEU A 184 18.03 -17.96 -28.08
C LEU A 184 18.97 -18.74 -27.15
N GLN A 185 18.98 -18.51 -25.85
CA GLN A 185 19.77 -19.30 -24.91
C GLN A 185 19.35 -20.77 -24.89
N SER A 186 18.04 -21.04 -25.01
CA SER A 186 17.53 -22.42 -25.10
C SER A 186 17.96 -23.12 -26.40
N GLU A 187 17.92 -22.41 -27.53
CA GLU A 187 18.37 -22.91 -28.81
C GLU A 187 19.88 -23.22 -28.83
N ILE A 188 20.71 -22.29 -28.29
CA ILE A 188 22.15 -22.50 -28.14
C ILE A 188 22.42 -23.72 -27.27
N LYS A 189 21.67 -23.93 -26.20
CA LYS A 189 21.80 -25.10 -25.33
C LYS A 189 21.46 -26.38 -26.09
N ALA A 190 20.40 -26.40 -26.88
CA ALA A 190 20.01 -27.55 -27.70
C ALA A 190 21.05 -27.88 -28.80
N LEU A 191 21.57 -26.84 -29.47
CA LEU A 191 22.63 -27.00 -30.47
C LEU A 191 23.91 -27.56 -29.85
N ARG A 192 24.34 -27.08 -28.69
CA ARG A 192 25.51 -27.61 -27.95
C ARG A 192 25.32 -29.09 -27.60
N GLN A 193 24.13 -29.49 -27.13
CA GLN A 193 23.82 -30.88 -26.83
C GLN A 193 23.91 -31.77 -28.08
N THR A 194 23.35 -31.29 -29.20
CA THR A 194 23.41 -31.98 -30.48
C THR A 194 24.85 -32.15 -31.00
N TRP A 195 25.68 -31.11 -30.78
CA TRP A 195 27.08 -31.09 -31.18
C TRP A 195 27.90 -32.10 -30.36
N ILE A 196 27.69 -32.16 -29.05
CA ILE A 196 28.31 -33.15 -28.16
C ILE A 196 27.89 -34.57 -28.53
N LEU A 197 26.61 -34.79 -28.83
CA LEU A 197 26.09 -36.11 -29.24
C LEU A 197 26.66 -36.59 -30.58
N LYS A 198 27.06 -35.67 -31.47
CA LYS A 198 27.73 -35.99 -32.75
C LYS A 198 29.25 -36.22 -32.62
N GLY A 199 29.79 -36.22 -31.39
CA GLY A 199 31.18 -36.58 -31.12
C GLY A 199 32.22 -35.48 -31.39
N PHE A 200 31.78 -34.23 -31.57
CA PHE A 200 32.69 -33.08 -31.66
C PHE A 200 33.07 -32.62 -30.25
N LYS A 201 34.36 -32.75 -29.92
CA LYS A 201 34.90 -32.14 -28.68
C LYS A 201 35.12 -30.63 -28.94
N ALA A 202 34.73 -29.79 -28.00
CA ALA A 202 35.18 -28.41 -27.98
C ALA A 202 36.68 -28.41 -27.60
N GLU A 203 37.53 -27.83 -28.44
CA GLU A 203 38.92 -27.51 -28.10
C GLU A 203 38.96 -26.37 -27.05
#